data_f9c7e779f0235913868b2b8eed6da5c8
#
_entry.id   f9c7e779f0235913868b2b8eed6da5c8
#
_cell.length_a   1.000
_cell.length_b   1.000
_cell.length_c   1.000
_cell.angle_alpha   90.00
_cell.angle_beta   90.00
_cell.angle_gamma   90.00
#
_symmetry.space_group_name_H-M   'P 1'
#
loop_
_entity.id
_entity.type
_entity.pdbx_description
1 polymer ?
#
loop_
_entity_poly.entity_id
_entity_poly.type
_entity_poly.pdbx_seq_one_letter_code
_entity_poly.pdbx_strand_id
1 'polypeptide(L)'
;MKRLRYENGSVDAVDVKLLRALTQDARTSTAELARSVGLSPPSVAERIKRLEEAGVIEGYSARISARALGMPLAAWLRIRPIPGQLQKVAEILQGLPEVVACDRITGDDCFIARVLSLIHI
;
A
#
# COMPACT_ATOMS: atom_id res chain seq x y z
N MET A 1 -19.90 -9.22 -12.97
CA MET A 1 -18.94 -8.19 -12.51
C MET A 1 -18.20 -7.63 -13.71
N LYS A 2 -18.05 -6.30 -13.79
CA LYS A 2 -17.28 -5.67 -14.87
C LYS A 2 -15.80 -6.04 -14.76
N ARG A 3 -15.16 -6.29 -15.90
CA ARG A 3 -13.72 -6.43 -15.97
C ARG A 3 -13.05 -5.08 -15.75
N LEU A 4 -12.10 -5.04 -14.85
CA LEU A 4 -11.20 -3.90 -14.73
C LEU A 4 -10.05 -4.13 -15.70
N ARG A 5 -9.71 -3.12 -16.48
CA ARG A 5 -8.58 -3.18 -17.40
C ARG A 5 -7.40 -2.42 -16.84
N TYR A 6 -6.23 -2.94 -17.07
CA TYR A 6 -4.98 -2.29 -16.74
C TYR A 6 -4.01 -2.45 -17.92
N GLU A 7 -2.89 -1.76 -17.86
CA GLU A 7 -1.97 -1.62 -18.98
C GLU A 7 -1.57 -2.95 -19.64
N ASN A 8 -1.34 -3.99 -18.85
CA ASN A 8 -0.85 -5.29 -19.32
C ASN A 8 -1.93 -6.38 -19.37
N GLY A 9 -3.20 -6.01 -19.36
CA GLY A 9 -4.27 -6.99 -19.40
C GLY A 9 -5.56 -6.56 -18.71
N SER A 10 -6.26 -7.53 -18.13
CA SER A 10 -7.52 -7.30 -17.45
C SER A 10 -7.61 -8.10 -16.17
N VAL A 11 -8.29 -7.52 -15.18
CA VAL A 11 -8.59 -8.15 -13.90
C VAL A 11 -10.03 -8.67 -13.99
N ASP A 12 -10.21 -9.96 -13.77
CA ASP A 12 -11.53 -10.58 -13.78
C ASP A 12 -12.10 -10.76 -12.37
N ALA A 13 -13.30 -11.35 -12.28
CA ALA A 13 -13.99 -11.55 -11.01
C ALA A 13 -13.22 -12.46 -10.04
N VAL A 14 -12.53 -13.47 -10.56
CA VAL A 14 -11.69 -14.36 -9.75
C VAL A 14 -10.50 -13.61 -9.20
N ASP A 15 -9.83 -12.81 -10.02
CA ASP A 15 -8.70 -11.97 -9.59
C ASP A 15 -9.12 -11.01 -8.48
N VAL A 16 -10.29 -10.39 -8.59
CA VAL A 16 -10.83 -9.48 -7.56
C VAL A 16 -11.02 -10.21 -6.23
N LYS A 17 -11.53 -11.45 -6.26
CA LYS A 17 -11.69 -12.26 -5.04
C LYS A 17 -10.35 -12.59 -4.40
N LEU A 18 -9.35 -12.95 -5.22
CA LEU A 18 -7.99 -13.22 -4.74
C LEU A 18 -7.36 -11.97 -4.12
N LEU A 19 -7.49 -10.82 -4.77
CA LEU A 19 -6.97 -9.56 -4.27
C LEU A 19 -7.63 -9.16 -2.95
N ARG A 20 -8.95 -9.33 -2.81
CA ARG A 20 -9.64 -9.08 -1.55
C ARG A 20 -9.13 -9.96 -0.42
N ALA A 21 -8.97 -11.24 -0.66
CA ALA A 21 -8.46 -12.16 0.33
C ALA A 21 -7.06 -11.76 0.79
N LEU A 22 -6.18 -11.39 -0.16
CA LEU A 22 -4.81 -10.96 0.14
C LEU A 22 -4.75 -9.61 0.86
N THR A 23 -5.69 -8.70 0.62
CA THR A 23 -5.75 -7.43 1.37
C THR A 23 -6.15 -7.65 2.83
N GLN A 24 -6.93 -8.69 3.12
CA GLN A 24 -7.31 -9.03 4.49
C GLN A 24 -6.20 -9.80 5.21
N ASP A 25 -5.56 -10.73 4.52
CA ASP A 25 -4.45 -11.52 5.04
C ASP A 25 -3.50 -11.88 3.90
N ALA A 26 -2.40 -11.14 3.81
CA ALA A 26 -1.38 -11.34 2.78
C ALA A 26 -0.67 -12.70 2.91
N ARG A 27 -0.81 -13.39 4.03
CA ARG A 27 -0.20 -14.70 4.28
C ARG A 27 -1.14 -15.88 4.00
N THR A 28 -2.33 -15.63 3.46
CA THR A 28 -3.23 -16.69 3.05
C THR A 28 -2.52 -17.62 2.06
N SER A 29 -2.55 -18.91 2.34
CA SER A 29 -1.87 -19.91 1.48
C SER A 29 -2.53 -20.02 0.11
N THR A 30 -1.75 -20.41 -0.88
CA THR A 30 -2.28 -20.69 -2.22
C THR A 30 -3.38 -21.74 -2.20
N ALA A 31 -3.26 -22.77 -1.35
CA ALA A 31 -4.29 -23.80 -1.18
C ALA A 31 -5.60 -23.23 -0.65
N GLU A 32 -5.55 -22.33 0.34
CA GLU A 32 -6.75 -21.68 0.87
C GLU A 32 -7.39 -20.76 -0.16
N LEU A 33 -6.59 -19.99 -0.88
CA LEU A 33 -7.07 -19.13 -1.97
C LEU A 33 -7.76 -19.98 -3.05
N ALA A 34 -7.15 -21.10 -3.44
CA ALA A 34 -7.70 -22.00 -4.44
C ALA A 34 -9.07 -22.54 -4.02
N ARG A 35 -9.20 -22.96 -2.77
CA ARG A 35 -10.49 -23.42 -2.24
C ARG A 35 -11.55 -22.32 -2.28
N SER A 36 -11.18 -21.09 -1.97
CA SER A 36 -12.12 -19.98 -1.91
C SER A 36 -12.68 -19.59 -3.28
N VAL A 37 -11.95 -19.84 -4.37
CA VAL A 37 -12.35 -19.47 -5.73
C VAL A 37 -12.68 -20.66 -6.61
N GLY A 38 -12.55 -21.91 -6.10
CA GLY A 38 -12.87 -23.12 -6.84
C GLY A 38 -11.90 -23.44 -7.97
N LEU A 39 -10.62 -23.07 -7.83
CA LEU A 39 -9.57 -23.37 -8.78
C LEU A 39 -8.49 -24.24 -8.17
N SER A 40 -7.62 -24.80 -9.02
CA SER A 40 -6.44 -25.53 -8.55
C SER A 40 -5.39 -24.57 -7.98
N PRO A 41 -4.56 -25.01 -7.01
CA PRO A 41 -3.47 -24.19 -6.52
C PRO A 41 -2.51 -23.68 -7.61
N PRO A 42 -2.09 -24.49 -8.61
CA PRO A 42 -1.27 -23.97 -9.71
C PRO A 42 -1.93 -22.84 -10.51
N SER A 43 -3.24 -22.95 -10.75
CA SER A 43 -3.99 -21.89 -11.46
C SER A 43 -4.02 -20.59 -10.68
N VAL A 44 -4.20 -20.67 -9.36
CA VAL A 44 -4.17 -19.49 -8.47
C VAL A 44 -2.77 -18.88 -8.42
N ALA A 45 -1.74 -19.71 -8.27
CA ALA A 45 -0.35 -19.25 -8.26
C ALA A 45 0.00 -18.47 -9.55
N GLU A 46 -0.45 -18.98 -10.71
CA GLU A 46 -0.22 -18.31 -11.99
C GLU A 46 -0.94 -16.97 -12.07
N ARG A 47 -2.17 -16.88 -11.58
CA ARG A 47 -2.92 -15.62 -11.55
C ARG A 47 -2.25 -14.59 -10.66
N ILE A 48 -1.81 -14.97 -9.46
CA ILE A 48 -1.13 -14.07 -8.53
C ILE A 48 0.17 -13.58 -9.14
N LYS A 49 0.96 -14.47 -9.74
CA LYS A 49 2.19 -14.11 -10.43
C LYS A 49 1.96 -13.06 -11.52
N ARG A 50 0.93 -13.24 -12.34
CA ARG A 50 0.56 -12.25 -13.35
C ARG A 50 0.19 -10.90 -12.75
N LEU A 51 -0.57 -10.91 -11.64
CA LEU A 51 -0.97 -9.68 -10.96
C LEU A 51 0.24 -8.95 -10.36
N GLU A 52 1.21 -9.69 -9.86
CA GLU A 52 2.48 -9.13 -9.37
C GLU A 52 3.31 -8.54 -10.52
N GLU A 53 3.50 -9.29 -11.60
CA GLU A 53 4.27 -8.86 -12.77
C GLU A 53 3.65 -7.63 -13.46
N ALA A 54 2.33 -7.56 -13.47
CA ALA A 54 1.59 -6.43 -14.05
C ALA A 54 1.54 -5.20 -13.13
N GLY A 55 2.04 -5.30 -11.90
CA GLY A 55 2.02 -4.21 -10.94
C GLY A 55 0.66 -3.96 -10.28
N VAL A 56 -0.32 -4.86 -10.48
CA VAL A 56 -1.61 -4.78 -9.78
C VAL A 56 -1.40 -5.05 -8.29
N ILE A 57 -0.58 -6.04 -7.97
CA ILE A 57 -0.06 -6.25 -6.62
C ILE A 57 1.29 -5.54 -6.57
N GLU A 58 1.36 -4.43 -5.86
CA GLU A 58 2.58 -3.62 -5.76
C GLU A 58 3.60 -4.22 -4.81
N GLY A 59 3.16 -5.03 -3.88
CA GLY A 59 4.02 -5.69 -2.90
C GLY A 59 3.24 -6.19 -1.70
N TYR A 60 3.97 -6.73 -0.75
CA TYR A 60 3.43 -7.24 0.51
C TYR A 60 4.21 -6.58 1.64
N SER A 61 3.50 -6.17 2.68
CA SER A 61 4.15 -5.52 3.82
C SER A 61 3.51 -5.94 5.14
N ALA A 62 4.30 -5.85 6.19
CA ALA A 62 3.82 -6.10 7.55
C ALA A 62 3.31 -4.80 8.18
N ARG A 63 2.19 -4.90 8.87
CA ARG A 63 1.73 -3.81 9.74
C ARG A 63 2.36 -3.99 11.11
N ILE A 64 3.16 -3.02 11.53
CA ILE A 64 3.90 -3.08 12.78
C ILE A 64 3.24 -2.14 13.79
N SER A 65 3.11 -2.61 15.02
CA SER A 65 2.66 -1.76 16.12
C SER A 65 3.75 -0.77 16.50
N ALA A 66 3.53 0.49 16.19
CA ALA A 66 4.46 1.56 16.56
C ALA A 66 4.64 1.64 18.09
N ARG A 67 3.58 1.40 18.84
CA ARG A 67 3.62 1.36 20.30
C ARG A 67 4.56 0.27 20.80
N ALA A 68 4.51 -0.91 20.19
CA ALA A 68 5.40 -2.02 20.56
C ALA A 68 6.88 -1.71 20.29
N LEU A 69 7.15 -0.81 19.36
CA LEU A 69 8.51 -0.33 19.05
C LEU A 69 8.92 0.89 19.89
N GLY A 70 8.12 1.29 20.86
CA GLY A 70 8.41 2.46 21.69
C GLY A 70 8.10 3.80 21.02
N MET A 71 7.29 3.81 19.98
CA MET A 71 6.87 5.03 19.26
C MET A 71 5.36 5.25 19.43
N PRO A 72 4.88 5.59 20.65
CA PRO A 72 3.46 5.66 20.91
C PRO A 72 2.76 6.87 20.29
N LEU A 73 3.50 7.87 19.85
CA LEU A 73 2.95 9.08 19.24
C LEU A 73 2.84 8.92 17.72
N ALA A 74 1.62 9.04 17.22
CA ALA A 74 1.34 9.09 15.79
C ALA A 74 0.60 10.39 15.47
N ALA A 75 0.98 11.04 14.39
CA ALA A 75 0.36 12.28 13.97
C ALA A 75 0.23 12.34 12.45
N TRP A 76 -0.78 13.07 12.01
CA TRP A 76 -0.91 13.47 10.61
C TRP A 76 -0.49 14.94 10.52
N LEU A 77 0.44 15.23 9.61
CA LEU A 77 0.90 16.58 9.34
C LEU A 77 0.43 17.02 7.96
N ARG A 78 -0.12 18.21 7.90
CA ARG A 78 -0.42 18.90 6.65
C ARG A 78 0.67 19.93 6.42
N ILE A 79 1.31 19.90 5.26
CA ILE A 79 2.49 20.71 4.99
C ILE A 79 2.23 21.56 3.76
N ARG A 80 2.44 22.86 3.93
CA ARG A 80 2.36 23.83 2.85
C ARG A 80 3.75 24.40 2.60
N PRO A 81 4.45 23.93 1.55
CA PRO A 81 5.75 24.50 1.19
C PRO A 81 5.62 25.94 0.72
N ILE A 82 6.66 26.73 0.96
CA ILE A 82 6.80 28.05 0.34
C ILE A 82 6.89 27.87 -1.17
N PRO A 83 6.32 28.78 -1.99
CA PRO A 83 6.42 28.70 -3.44
C PRO A 83 7.85 28.47 -3.92
N GLY A 84 8.04 27.52 -4.84
CA GLY A 84 9.35 27.14 -5.37
C GLY A 84 10.13 26.12 -4.55
N GLN A 85 9.63 25.70 -3.38
CA GLN A 85 10.30 24.74 -2.50
C GLN A 85 9.66 23.35 -2.47
N LEU A 86 8.70 23.09 -3.35
CA LEU A 86 7.94 21.85 -3.36
C LEU A 86 8.83 20.61 -3.44
N GLN A 87 9.76 20.61 -4.40
CA GLN A 87 10.65 19.48 -4.62
C GLN A 87 11.59 19.26 -3.43
N LYS A 88 12.14 20.33 -2.89
CA LYS A 88 13.04 20.28 -1.74
C LYS A 88 12.35 19.72 -0.49
N VAL A 89 11.12 20.14 -0.23
CA VAL A 89 10.32 19.63 0.89
C VAL A 89 10.01 18.14 0.71
N ALA A 90 9.67 17.72 -0.52
CA ALA A 90 9.44 16.31 -0.81
C ALA A 90 10.68 15.46 -0.50
N GLU A 91 11.84 15.90 -0.91
CA GLU A 91 13.11 15.20 -0.64
C GLU A 91 13.41 15.11 0.86
N ILE A 92 13.18 16.20 1.61
CA ILE A 92 13.37 16.20 3.07
C ILE A 92 12.42 15.18 3.72
N LEU A 93 11.14 15.19 3.36
CA LEU A 93 10.16 14.26 3.92
C LEU A 93 10.50 12.81 3.65
N GLN A 94 10.99 12.49 2.45
CA GLN A 94 11.40 11.14 2.10
C GLN A 94 12.62 10.67 2.90
N GLY A 95 13.46 11.58 3.34
CA GLY A 95 14.66 11.26 4.10
C GLY A 95 14.47 11.15 5.60
N LEU A 96 13.31 11.54 6.14
CA LEU A 96 13.05 11.49 7.58
C LEU A 96 12.51 10.13 7.99
N PRO A 97 13.20 9.40 8.90
CA PRO A 97 12.77 8.07 9.34
C PRO A 97 11.45 8.08 10.10
N GLU A 98 11.08 9.20 10.71
CA GLU A 98 9.81 9.37 11.42
C GLU A 98 8.61 9.47 10.48
N VAL A 99 8.83 9.80 9.21
CA VAL A 99 7.78 9.88 8.20
C VAL A 99 7.55 8.50 7.60
N VAL A 100 6.41 7.89 7.90
CA VAL A 100 6.09 6.53 7.45
C VAL A 100 5.26 6.50 6.18
N ALA A 101 4.58 7.60 5.88
CA ALA A 101 3.84 7.77 4.64
C ALA A 101 3.73 9.25 4.32
N CYS A 102 3.77 9.59 3.05
CA CYS A 102 3.60 10.96 2.59
C CYS A 102 2.94 10.95 1.22
N ASP A 103 1.83 11.68 1.10
CA ASP A 103 1.09 11.82 -0.14
C ASP A 103 0.98 13.29 -0.53
N ARG A 104 0.98 13.53 -1.84
CA ARG A 104 0.65 14.86 -2.36
C ARG A 104 -0.86 15.00 -2.41
N ILE A 105 -1.34 16.17 -2.01
CA ILE A 105 -2.76 16.49 -2.05
C ILE A 105 -2.99 17.75 -2.88
N THR A 106 -4.20 17.90 -3.36
CA THR A 106 -4.63 19.10 -4.06
C THR A 106 -5.04 20.19 -3.06
N GLY A 107 -4.92 21.44 -3.46
CA GLY A 107 -5.26 22.59 -2.64
C GLY A 107 -4.02 23.32 -2.14
N ASP A 108 -4.20 24.14 -1.12
CA ASP A 108 -3.13 24.99 -0.58
C ASP A 108 -2.05 24.19 0.15
N ASP A 109 -2.46 23.14 0.84
CA ASP A 109 -1.52 22.22 1.48
C ASP A 109 -1.11 21.17 0.45
N CYS A 110 0.19 21.08 0.15
CA CYS A 110 0.68 20.20 -0.91
C CYS A 110 0.97 18.77 -0.45
N PHE A 111 1.20 18.57 0.85
CA PHE A 111 1.51 17.26 1.41
C PHE A 111 0.69 16.96 2.65
N ILE A 112 0.34 15.68 2.78
CA ILE A 112 -0.11 15.09 4.04
C ILE A 112 0.87 13.97 4.39
N ALA A 113 1.43 14.02 5.60
CA ALA A 113 2.41 13.05 6.05
C ALA A 113 1.94 12.38 7.33
N ARG A 114 2.14 11.07 7.42
CA ARG A 114 1.96 10.34 8.66
C ARG A 114 3.31 10.17 9.32
N VAL A 115 3.42 10.61 10.57
CA VAL A 115 4.65 10.53 11.34
C VAL A 115 4.46 9.68 12.58
N LEU A 116 5.51 8.94 12.94
CA LEU A 116 5.59 8.19 14.18
C LEU A 116 6.79 8.71 14.95
N SER A 117 6.62 8.89 16.24
CA SER A 117 7.69 9.39 17.09
C SER A 117 7.65 8.75 18.47
N LEU A 118 8.72 8.95 19.20
CA LEU A 118 8.78 8.73 20.64
C LEU A 118 7.80 9.72 21.30
N ILE A 119 8.05 10.20 22.49
CA ILE A 119 7.10 11.05 23.22
C ILE A 119 7.17 12.51 22.75
N HIS A 120 8.27 12.94 22.21
CA HIS A 120 8.50 14.31 21.79
C HIS A 120 8.85 14.40 20.30
N ILE A 121 8.16 15.25 19.61
CA ILE A 121 8.45 15.62 18.23
C ILE A 121 9.20 16.96 18.23
#